data_c3b510684e817e7effa499e11be2d367
#
_entry.id   c3b510684e817e7effa499e11be2d367
#
_cell.length_a   1.000
_cell.length_b   1.000
_cell.length_c   1.000
_cell.angle_alpha   90.00
_cell.angle_beta   90.00
_cell.angle_gamma   90.00
#
_symmetry.space_group_name_H-M   'P 1'
#
loop_
_entity.id
_entity.type
_entity.pdbx_description
1 polymer ?
#
loop_
_entity_poly.entity_id
_entity_poly.type
_entity_poly.pdbx_seq_one_letter_code
_entity_poly.pdbx_strand_id
1 'polypeptide(L)'
;RNTKQELIDYMVELSQDTAHVLRPTFWPTTHDILTPFMTNGKVPAFKIRAALAATMSPSWGIYSGYELAESTPRPGFEEQIDNEKYEFKPRNFAAARANGIATLLTRLNAARAAHPALLQLRDIWFHGTSDDSLIAYSKHVDAAHSPMGEDDVVLTVINLDPHRAREG
;
A
#
# COMPACT_ATOMS: atom_id res chain seq x y z
N ARG A 1 -9.51 -0.83 -6.89
CA ARG A 1 -8.60 -1.25 -7.98
C ARG A 1 -7.79 -2.44 -7.53
N ASN A 2 -7.77 -3.51 -8.31
CA ASN A 2 -7.13 -4.78 -7.93
C ASN A 2 -6.22 -5.33 -9.02
N THR A 3 -6.42 -4.94 -10.28
CA THR A 3 -5.59 -5.38 -11.40
C THR A 3 -4.38 -4.46 -11.57
N LYS A 4 -3.33 -4.99 -12.20
CA LYS A 4 -2.13 -4.24 -12.57
C LYS A 4 -2.48 -3.00 -13.39
N GLN A 5 -3.31 -3.16 -14.43
CA GLN A 5 -3.67 -2.04 -15.31
C GLN A 5 -4.44 -0.94 -14.56
N GLU A 6 -5.44 -1.31 -13.74
CA GLU A 6 -6.18 -0.33 -12.94
C GLU A 6 -5.29 0.47 -11.97
N LEU A 7 -4.24 -0.17 -11.43
CA LEU A 7 -3.28 0.49 -10.55
C LEU A 7 -2.39 1.44 -11.33
N ILE A 8 -1.92 1.02 -12.51
CA ILE A 8 -1.10 1.86 -13.41
C ILE A 8 -1.89 3.09 -13.84
N ASP A 9 -3.09 2.91 -14.41
CA ASP A 9 -3.92 4.00 -14.91
C ASP A 9 -4.21 5.03 -13.81
N TYR A 10 -4.53 4.56 -12.62
CA TYR A 10 -4.78 5.42 -11.48
C TYR A 10 -3.54 6.21 -11.03
N MET A 11 -2.38 5.56 -10.99
CA MET A 11 -1.15 6.24 -10.61
C MET A 11 -0.67 7.22 -11.67
N VAL A 12 -0.89 6.95 -12.96
CA VAL A 12 -0.62 7.90 -14.04
C VAL A 12 -1.50 9.14 -13.88
N GLU A 13 -2.81 8.97 -13.67
CA GLU A 13 -3.73 10.08 -13.39
C GLU A 13 -3.24 10.93 -12.20
N LEU A 14 -2.88 10.28 -11.08
CA LEU A 14 -2.46 10.98 -9.87
C LEU A 14 -1.10 11.66 -9.99
N SER A 15 -0.12 11.01 -10.64
CA SER A 15 1.25 11.49 -10.71
C SER A 15 1.50 12.50 -11.84
N GLN A 16 0.65 12.52 -12.85
CA GLN A 16 0.77 13.38 -14.03
C GLN A 16 -0.38 14.39 -14.09
N ASP A 17 -1.61 13.92 -14.31
CA ASP A 17 -2.73 14.80 -14.66
C ASP A 17 -3.16 15.69 -13.49
N THR A 18 -3.23 15.13 -12.28
CA THR A 18 -3.72 15.84 -11.09
C THR A 18 -2.64 16.22 -10.08
N ALA A 19 -1.38 15.87 -10.34
CA ALA A 19 -0.27 16.08 -9.40
C ALA A 19 -0.02 17.55 -9.03
N HIS A 20 -0.50 18.49 -9.82
CA HIS A 20 -0.35 19.92 -9.55
C HIS A 20 -1.36 20.47 -8.52
N VAL A 21 -2.47 19.77 -8.29
CA VAL A 21 -3.54 20.19 -7.37
C VAL A 21 -3.82 19.19 -6.25
N LEU A 22 -3.39 17.92 -6.39
CA LEU A 22 -3.74 16.83 -5.47
C LEU A 22 -2.52 16.22 -4.80
N ARG A 23 -2.64 15.96 -3.51
CA ARG A 23 -1.71 15.16 -2.70
C ARG A 23 -2.48 14.05 -2.01
N PRO A 24 -2.52 12.84 -2.58
CA PRO A 24 -3.30 11.74 -2.01
C PRO A 24 -2.65 11.19 -0.75
N THR A 25 -3.49 10.71 0.18
CA THR A 25 -3.10 9.82 1.25
C THR A 25 -3.74 8.46 1.00
N PHE A 26 -2.92 7.41 0.89
CA PHE A 26 -3.43 6.07 0.62
C PHE A 26 -3.72 5.32 1.92
N TRP A 27 -4.89 4.73 1.98
CA TRP A 27 -5.36 3.89 3.08
C TRP A 27 -5.71 2.50 2.53
N PRO A 28 -4.98 1.45 2.91
CA PRO A 28 -5.31 0.08 2.48
C PRO A 28 -6.69 -0.38 2.94
N THR A 29 -7.09 0.02 4.15
CA THR A 29 -8.44 -0.14 4.71
C THR A 29 -8.79 1.08 5.55
N THR A 30 -10.08 1.29 5.75
CA THR A 30 -10.64 2.24 6.73
C THR A 30 -11.70 1.53 7.55
N HIS A 31 -12.34 2.20 8.50
CA HIS A 31 -13.51 1.63 9.18
C HIS A 31 -14.66 1.32 8.20
N ASP A 32 -14.82 2.17 7.16
CA ASP A 32 -15.88 2.04 6.14
C ASP A 32 -15.49 1.16 4.95
N ILE A 33 -14.22 0.78 4.79
CA ILE A 33 -13.75 0.07 3.60
C ILE A 33 -12.94 -1.15 3.98
N LEU A 34 -13.52 -2.31 3.72
CA LEU A 34 -12.88 -3.62 3.78
C LEU A 34 -13.30 -4.45 2.56
N THR A 35 -12.54 -4.35 1.48
CA THR A 35 -12.90 -4.93 0.19
C THR A 35 -12.83 -6.47 0.19
N PRO A 36 -13.55 -7.16 -0.72
CA PRO A 36 -13.45 -8.61 -0.91
C PRO A 36 -12.03 -9.10 -1.15
N PHE A 37 -11.18 -8.31 -1.80
CA PHE A 37 -9.76 -8.64 -1.96
C PHE A 37 -9.07 -8.86 -0.61
N MET A 38 -9.36 -8.01 0.38
CA MET A 38 -8.79 -8.11 1.73
C MET A 38 -9.40 -9.25 2.52
N THR A 39 -10.74 -9.40 2.47
CA THR A 39 -11.46 -10.44 3.22
C THR A 39 -11.13 -11.84 2.73
N ASN A 40 -10.91 -12.04 1.42
CA ASN A 40 -10.57 -13.32 0.82
C ASN A 40 -9.08 -13.62 0.87
N GLY A 41 -8.25 -12.61 0.60
CA GLY A 41 -6.79 -12.76 0.53
C GLY A 41 -6.09 -12.75 1.89
N LYS A 42 -6.80 -12.37 2.99
CA LYS A 42 -6.26 -12.41 4.36
C LYS A 42 -4.90 -11.73 4.49
N VAL A 43 -3.99 -12.29 5.28
CA VAL A 43 -2.66 -11.74 5.56
C VAL A 43 -1.86 -11.38 4.30
N PRO A 44 -1.79 -12.21 3.24
CA PRO A 44 -1.11 -11.81 2.00
C PRO A 44 -1.70 -10.55 1.36
N ALA A 45 -3.03 -10.44 1.28
CA ALA A 45 -3.68 -9.25 0.71
C ALA A 45 -3.36 -7.98 1.53
N PHE A 46 -3.33 -8.08 2.86
CA PHE A 46 -2.90 -6.98 3.73
C PHE A 46 -1.46 -6.56 3.43
N LYS A 47 -0.54 -7.51 3.25
CA LYS A 47 0.85 -7.21 2.89
C LYS A 47 0.97 -6.52 1.53
N ILE A 48 0.24 -7.00 0.52
CA ILE A 48 0.21 -6.41 -0.81
C ILE A 48 -0.29 -4.96 -0.74
N ARG A 49 -1.41 -4.72 -0.08
CA ARG A 49 -2.01 -3.38 0.02
C ARG A 49 -1.15 -2.40 0.81
N ALA A 50 -0.52 -2.86 1.89
CA ALA A 50 0.43 -2.03 2.63
C ALA A 50 1.63 -1.63 1.76
N ALA A 51 2.21 -2.57 1.02
CA ALA A 51 3.33 -2.29 0.13
C ALA A 51 2.96 -1.28 -0.96
N LEU A 52 1.83 -1.47 -1.65
CA LEU A 52 1.32 -0.52 -2.65
C LEU A 52 1.10 0.87 -2.06
N ALA A 53 0.39 0.97 -0.94
CA ALA A 53 0.08 2.26 -0.32
C ALA A 53 1.35 3.00 0.14
N ALA A 54 2.29 2.28 0.76
CA ALA A 54 3.51 2.86 1.29
C ALA A 54 4.50 3.30 0.21
N THR A 55 4.49 2.69 -0.97
CA THR A 55 5.49 2.95 -2.01
C THR A 55 4.97 3.75 -3.19
N MET A 56 3.66 3.78 -3.43
CA MET A 56 3.05 4.57 -4.51
C MET A 56 2.69 6.00 -4.07
N SER A 57 2.33 6.21 -2.80
CA SER A 57 1.81 7.50 -2.33
C SER A 57 2.82 8.26 -1.47
N PRO A 58 2.88 9.60 -1.59
CA PRO A 58 3.70 10.44 -0.71
C PRO A 58 3.24 10.38 0.75
N SER A 59 1.97 10.10 1.00
CA SER A 59 1.40 9.94 2.32
C SER A 59 0.55 8.67 2.38
N TRP A 60 0.62 7.95 3.48
CA TRP A 60 -0.19 6.77 3.70
C TRP A 60 -0.54 6.60 5.17
N GLY A 61 -1.60 5.86 5.43
CA GLY A 61 -2.04 5.54 6.78
C GLY A 61 -2.59 4.12 6.86
N ILE A 62 -2.71 3.63 8.07
CA ILE A 62 -3.37 2.36 8.37
C ILE A 62 -4.45 2.58 9.43
N TYR A 63 -5.56 1.89 9.24
CA TYR A 63 -6.62 1.83 10.26
C TYR A 63 -6.21 0.86 11.36
N SER A 64 -6.51 1.21 12.61
CA SER A 64 -6.18 0.40 13.78
C SER A 64 -6.76 -1.03 13.67
N GLY A 65 -5.94 -2.04 13.91
CA GLY A 65 -6.28 -3.45 13.72
C GLY A 65 -5.78 -4.03 12.39
N TYR A 66 -5.21 -3.19 11.53
CA TYR A 66 -4.57 -3.64 10.30
C TYR A 66 -3.44 -4.64 10.58
N GLU A 67 -2.64 -4.38 11.60
CA GLU A 67 -1.54 -5.22 12.08
C GLU A 67 -2.00 -6.62 12.49
N LEU A 68 -3.24 -6.73 12.88
CA LEU A 68 -3.88 -8.00 13.27
C LEU A 68 -4.54 -8.73 12.10
N ALA A 69 -4.52 -8.14 10.89
CA ALA A 69 -5.24 -8.61 9.73
C ALA A 69 -6.76 -8.76 10.00
N GLU A 70 -7.34 -7.78 10.69
CA GLU A 70 -8.78 -7.75 10.93
C GLU A 70 -9.51 -7.70 9.59
N SER A 71 -10.10 -8.83 9.20
CA SER A 71 -10.67 -9.06 7.87
C SER A 71 -12.11 -9.61 7.93
N THR A 72 -12.82 -9.34 9.01
CA THR A 72 -14.22 -9.70 9.16
C THR A 72 -15.08 -8.52 8.72
N PRO A 73 -15.84 -8.65 7.62
CA PRO A 73 -16.73 -7.58 7.17
C PRO A 73 -18.01 -7.57 7.98
N ARG A 74 -18.66 -6.42 8.01
CA ARG A 74 -20.05 -6.29 8.43
C ARG A 74 -20.94 -7.09 7.47
N PRO A 75 -21.90 -7.89 7.96
CA PRO A 75 -22.75 -8.69 7.09
C PRO A 75 -23.46 -7.86 6.01
N GLY A 76 -23.22 -8.22 4.73
CA GLY A 76 -23.81 -7.53 3.59
C GLY A 76 -23.13 -6.22 3.14
N PHE A 77 -21.99 -5.84 3.76
CA PHE A 77 -21.29 -4.60 3.47
C PHE A 77 -19.78 -4.84 3.29
N GLU A 78 -19.11 -3.94 2.58
CA GLU A 78 -17.64 -3.90 2.47
C GLU A 78 -17.01 -2.99 3.55
N GLU A 79 -17.54 -3.09 4.77
CA GLU A 79 -17.15 -2.31 5.94
C GLU A 79 -16.54 -3.23 7.00
N GLN A 80 -15.72 -2.68 7.87
CA GLN A 80 -15.24 -3.42 9.04
C GLN A 80 -16.41 -3.76 9.97
N ILE A 81 -16.38 -4.95 10.58
CA ILE A 81 -17.28 -5.24 11.70
C ILE A 81 -16.86 -4.38 12.91
N ASP A 82 -17.80 -4.00 13.76
CA ASP A 82 -17.55 -3.15 14.92
C ASP A 82 -16.89 -1.82 14.53
N ASN A 83 -17.45 -1.16 13.50
CA ASN A 83 -16.90 0.06 12.92
C ASN A 83 -17.56 1.36 13.45
N GLU A 84 -18.41 1.25 14.45
CA GLU A 84 -19.09 2.41 15.02
C GLU A 84 -18.10 3.38 15.67
N LYS A 85 -18.24 4.65 15.37
CA LYS A 85 -17.29 5.71 15.73
C LYS A 85 -16.96 5.78 17.22
N TYR A 86 -17.91 5.43 18.07
CA TYR A 86 -17.80 5.52 19.53
C TYR A 86 -17.66 4.15 20.20
N GLU A 87 -17.58 3.09 19.44
CA GLU A 87 -17.41 1.76 19.97
C GLU A 87 -15.96 1.54 20.41
N PHE A 88 -15.79 1.05 21.63
CA PHE A 88 -14.47 0.65 22.12
C PHE A 88 -14.23 -0.80 21.78
N LYS A 89 -13.27 -1.05 20.86
CA LYS A 89 -12.82 -2.37 20.47
C LYS A 89 -11.47 -2.69 21.11
N PRO A 90 -11.41 -3.53 22.15
CA PRO A 90 -10.14 -3.98 22.73
C PRO A 90 -9.40 -4.89 21.73
N ARG A 91 -8.09 -4.63 21.54
CA ARG A 91 -7.23 -5.40 20.63
C ARG A 91 -5.98 -5.89 21.34
N ASN A 92 -5.61 -7.14 21.09
CA ASN A 92 -4.35 -7.71 21.57
C ASN A 92 -3.24 -7.47 20.52
N PHE A 93 -2.60 -6.32 20.53
CA PHE A 93 -1.53 -5.98 19.62
C PHE A 93 -0.25 -6.82 19.80
N ALA A 94 -0.10 -7.54 20.91
CA ALA A 94 1.02 -8.47 21.08
C ALA A 94 0.97 -9.60 20.03
N ALA A 95 -0.21 -9.96 19.55
CA ALA A 95 -0.41 -10.96 18.49
C ALA A 95 -0.02 -10.45 17.08
N ALA A 96 0.12 -9.14 16.88
CA ALA A 96 0.37 -8.54 15.55
C ALA A 96 1.71 -8.94 14.92
N ARG A 97 2.67 -9.39 15.70
CA ARG A 97 3.97 -9.83 15.19
C ARG A 97 3.92 -11.23 14.56
N ALA A 98 2.98 -12.07 14.97
CA ALA A 98 2.91 -13.46 14.54
C ALA A 98 2.60 -13.63 13.05
N ASN A 99 1.81 -12.72 12.45
CA ASN A 99 1.44 -12.77 11.02
C ASN A 99 2.44 -12.04 10.11
N GLY A 100 3.43 -11.36 10.68
CA GLY A 100 4.48 -10.63 9.97
C GLY A 100 4.05 -9.29 9.36
N ILE A 101 2.81 -8.82 9.57
CA ILE A 101 2.35 -7.52 9.04
C ILE A 101 3.05 -6.39 9.80
N ALA A 102 3.07 -6.41 11.12
CA ALA A 102 3.75 -5.37 11.91
C ALA A 102 5.24 -5.24 11.52
N THR A 103 5.92 -6.36 11.27
CA THR A 103 7.31 -6.37 10.79
C THR A 103 7.43 -5.73 9.40
N LEU A 104 6.51 -6.03 8.49
CA LEU A 104 6.47 -5.41 7.16
C LEU A 104 6.24 -3.90 7.26
N LEU A 105 5.27 -3.45 8.06
CA LEU A 105 4.99 -2.03 8.26
C LEU A 105 6.22 -1.28 8.79
N THR A 106 6.94 -1.87 9.74
CA THR A 106 8.20 -1.31 10.25
C THR A 106 9.24 -1.16 9.14
N ARG A 107 9.40 -2.18 8.28
CA ARG A 107 10.34 -2.14 7.15
C ARG A 107 9.94 -1.11 6.09
N LEU A 108 8.65 -1.03 5.76
CA LEU A 108 8.13 -0.03 4.81
C LEU A 108 8.37 1.39 5.33
N ASN A 109 8.11 1.66 6.59
CA ASN A 109 8.37 2.96 7.19
C ASN A 109 9.86 3.27 7.26
N ALA A 110 10.71 2.29 7.56
CA ALA A 110 12.17 2.47 7.53
C ALA A 110 12.67 2.79 6.11
N ALA A 111 12.18 2.08 5.08
CA ALA A 111 12.50 2.39 3.70
C ALA A 111 12.05 3.80 3.31
N ARG A 112 10.83 4.21 3.67
CA ARG A 112 10.33 5.57 3.42
C ARG A 112 11.15 6.66 4.11
N ALA A 113 11.65 6.38 5.30
CA ALA A 113 12.52 7.31 6.03
C ALA A 113 13.92 7.42 5.39
N ALA A 114 14.40 6.35 4.77
CA ALA A 114 15.71 6.29 4.12
C ALA A 114 15.69 6.79 2.66
N HIS A 115 14.55 6.75 1.98
CA HIS A 115 14.44 7.00 0.54
C HIS A 115 13.48 8.16 0.22
N PRO A 116 13.99 9.37 -0.05
CA PRO A 116 13.18 10.52 -0.46
C PRO A 116 12.29 10.27 -1.68
N ALA A 117 12.72 9.42 -2.61
CA ALA A 117 11.93 9.02 -3.78
C ALA A 117 10.56 8.45 -3.40
N LEU A 118 10.44 7.74 -2.28
CA LEU A 118 9.17 7.20 -1.79
C LEU A 118 8.21 8.25 -1.23
N LEU A 119 8.70 9.47 -0.96
CA LEU A 119 7.91 10.60 -0.46
C LEU A 119 7.39 11.50 -1.59
N GLN A 120 7.78 11.22 -2.85
CA GLN A 120 7.32 11.94 -4.01
C GLN A 120 6.04 11.32 -4.58
N LEU A 121 5.17 12.13 -5.20
CA LEU A 121 4.02 11.64 -5.97
C LEU A 121 4.40 11.42 -7.44
N ARG A 122 5.19 12.34 -7.98
CA ARG A 122 5.69 12.33 -9.36
C ARG A 122 6.87 11.38 -9.50
N ASP A 123 7.42 11.31 -10.69
CA ASP A 123 8.63 10.53 -11.01
C ASP A 123 8.48 9.04 -10.67
N ILE A 124 7.33 8.51 -11.04
CA ILE A 124 7.04 7.07 -11.03
C ILE A 124 7.01 6.53 -12.46
N TRP A 125 7.77 5.47 -12.71
CA TRP A 125 7.82 4.76 -13.99
C TRP A 125 7.43 3.31 -13.81
N PHE A 126 6.47 2.84 -14.61
CA PHE A 126 6.06 1.45 -14.62
C PHE A 126 6.88 0.65 -15.61
N HIS A 127 7.30 -0.55 -15.20
CA HIS A 127 8.10 -1.47 -16.00
C HIS A 127 7.26 -2.66 -16.45
N GLY A 128 7.57 -3.17 -17.64
CA GLY A 128 6.93 -4.38 -18.16
C GLY A 128 7.26 -5.60 -17.31
N THR A 129 6.29 -6.47 -17.11
CA THR A 129 6.45 -7.81 -16.54
C THR A 129 5.71 -8.80 -17.41
N SER A 130 6.18 -10.04 -17.48
CA SER A 130 5.57 -11.09 -18.30
C SER A 130 4.29 -11.70 -17.69
N ASP A 131 4.04 -11.48 -16.40
CA ASP A 131 2.82 -11.91 -15.68
C ASP A 131 2.01 -10.67 -15.24
N ASP A 132 0.72 -10.65 -15.56
CA ASP A 132 -0.20 -9.57 -15.16
C ASP A 132 -0.49 -9.53 -13.66
N SER A 133 -0.10 -10.57 -12.93
CA SER A 133 -0.13 -10.56 -11.46
C SER A 133 1.07 -9.87 -10.84
N LEU A 134 2.07 -9.46 -11.62
CA LEU A 134 3.24 -8.73 -11.15
C LEU A 134 3.17 -7.27 -11.58
N ILE A 135 3.34 -6.36 -10.65
CA ILE A 135 3.53 -4.94 -10.94
C ILE A 135 4.94 -4.53 -10.54
N ALA A 136 5.64 -3.87 -11.46
CA ALA A 136 6.98 -3.35 -11.24
C ALA A 136 7.00 -1.87 -11.59
N TYR A 137 7.58 -1.05 -10.73
CA TYR A 137 7.76 0.38 -10.93
C TYR A 137 8.96 0.92 -10.18
N SER A 138 9.55 1.96 -10.69
CA SER A 138 10.59 2.72 -9.99
C SER A 138 10.11 4.11 -9.65
N LYS A 139 10.61 4.65 -8.55
CA LYS A 139 10.47 6.05 -8.17
C LYS A 139 11.85 6.68 -8.06
N HIS A 140 11.94 7.94 -8.46
CA HIS A 140 13.19 8.66 -8.52
C HIS A 140 13.04 10.06 -7.92
N VAL A 141 14.10 10.55 -7.30
CA VAL A 141 14.33 11.96 -7.03
C VAL A 141 15.77 12.29 -7.39
N ASP A 142 16.00 13.31 -8.17
CA ASP A 142 17.34 13.73 -8.56
C ASP A 142 18.08 14.43 -7.41
N ALA A 143 19.42 14.52 -7.51
CA ALA A 143 20.28 15.12 -6.49
C ALA A 143 19.89 16.58 -6.16
N ALA A 144 19.39 17.34 -7.14
CA ALA A 144 19.03 18.75 -6.95
C ALA A 144 17.77 18.92 -6.06
N HIS A 145 16.91 17.90 -6.02
CA HIS A 145 15.66 17.91 -5.24
C HIS A 145 15.69 16.94 -4.06
N SER A 146 16.75 16.14 -3.95
CA SER A 146 16.96 15.20 -2.85
C SER A 146 17.56 15.91 -1.64
N PRO A 147 16.98 15.75 -0.43
CA PRO A 147 17.58 16.27 0.79
C PRO A 147 18.92 15.61 1.13
N MET A 148 19.27 14.51 0.45
CA MET A 148 20.55 13.80 0.62
C MET A 148 21.65 14.38 -0.29
N GLY A 149 21.30 15.24 -1.27
CA GLY A 149 22.22 15.84 -2.24
C GLY A 149 22.73 14.85 -3.29
N GLU A 150 22.08 13.68 -3.43
CA GLU A 150 22.38 12.63 -4.40
C GLU A 150 21.08 12.05 -4.97
N ASP A 151 21.18 11.41 -6.15
CA ASP A 151 20.05 10.73 -6.75
C ASP A 151 19.59 9.58 -5.87
N ASP A 152 18.26 9.45 -5.71
CA ASP A 152 17.67 8.32 -5.02
C ASP A 152 16.67 7.61 -5.94
N VAL A 153 16.88 6.30 -6.14
CA VAL A 153 16.04 5.46 -7.00
C VAL A 153 15.59 4.23 -6.22
N VAL A 154 14.29 4.00 -6.18
CA VAL A 154 13.72 2.81 -5.54
C VAL A 154 12.94 2.01 -6.57
N LEU A 155 13.36 0.76 -6.83
CA LEU A 155 12.61 -0.22 -7.59
C LEU A 155 11.71 -1.01 -6.66
N THR A 156 10.43 -1.09 -7.00
CA THR A 156 9.43 -1.88 -6.28
C THR A 156 8.82 -2.92 -7.22
N VAL A 157 8.81 -4.17 -6.77
CA VAL A 157 8.14 -5.28 -7.46
C VAL A 157 7.19 -5.94 -6.48
N ILE A 158 5.91 -6.07 -6.87
CA ILE A 158 4.87 -6.65 -6.01
C ILE A 158 4.10 -7.71 -6.79
N ASN A 159 3.98 -8.89 -6.17
CA ASN A 159 3.02 -9.89 -6.60
C ASN A 159 1.62 -9.50 -6.09
N LEU A 160 0.68 -9.26 -7.01
CA LEU A 160 -0.71 -8.88 -6.73
C LEU A 160 -1.62 -10.07 -6.40
N ASP A 161 -1.14 -11.31 -6.64
CA ASP A 161 -1.88 -12.52 -6.32
C ASP A 161 -1.65 -12.93 -4.85
N PRO A 162 -2.66 -12.84 -3.98
CA PRO A 162 -2.49 -13.20 -2.56
C PRO A 162 -2.43 -14.72 -2.32
N HIS A 163 -2.60 -15.55 -3.36
CA HIS A 163 -2.76 -17.00 -3.21
C HIS A 163 -1.61 -17.80 -3.82
N ARG A 164 -0.86 -17.23 -4.78
CA ARG A 164 0.16 -17.96 -5.54
C ARG A 164 1.44 -17.15 -5.70
N ALA A 165 2.57 -17.82 -5.64
CA ALA A 165 3.83 -17.25 -6.14
C ALA A 165 3.75 -17.05 -7.65
N ARG A 166 4.39 -15.99 -8.14
CA ARG A 166 4.43 -15.62 -9.56
C ARG A 166 5.87 -15.33 -9.98
N GLU A 167 6.16 -15.58 -11.23
CA GLU A 167 7.43 -15.30 -11.88
C GLU A 167 7.17 -14.47 -13.14
N GLY A 168 8.07 -13.50 -13.44
CA GLY A 168 7.94 -12.63 -14.61
C GLY A 168 9.07 -11.63 -14.77
#